data_d8d6b28e5dcf5ce23e1f9d6085a5d28a
#
_entry.id   d8d6b28e5dcf5ce23e1f9d6085a5d28a
#
_cell.length_a   1.000
_cell.length_b   1.000
_cell.length_c   1.000
_cell.angle_alpha   90.00
_cell.angle_beta   90.00
_cell.angle_gamma   90.00
#
_symmetry.space_group_name_H-M   'P 1'
#
loop_
_entity.id
_entity.type
_entity.pdbx_description
1 polymer ?
#
loop_
_entity_poly.entity_id
_entity_poly.type
_entity_poly.pdbx_seq_one_letter_code
_entity_poly.pdbx_strand_id
1 'polypeptide(L)'
;KAIEICKQFEISKQFWAYLVNENLIEDPSTFITKCPHHSFVTGKKNVLYLENRFKAMKEHFMFDSIQFTKEFEIMKQWFPLILQGRDKKDVIAASRIDRGTEMNFGSLTKQLYNILENTYNTKVSCNKEVVDVDPSSDEDWSLKVRDVLTNKDTFVAAKHVFIGAGGGSLTLLEKVEIDEKDGYGGFPISGEWLVCKNEKIINQHFAKVYSMAEIGSPPM
;
A
#
# COMPACT_ATOMS: atom_id res chain seq x y z
N LYS A 1 3.43 -5.75 -16.47
CA LYS A 1 3.28 -5.00 -15.21
C LYS A 1 2.38 -5.77 -14.20
N ALA A 2 1.12 -6.14 -14.54
CA ALA A 2 0.23 -6.88 -13.62
C ALA A 2 0.84 -8.21 -13.13
N ILE A 3 1.39 -9.01 -14.04
CA ILE A 3 2.07 -10.28 -13.72
C ILE A 3 3.25 -10.04 -12.76
N GLU A 4 4.03 -9.00 -12.97
CA GLU A 4 5.16 -8.68 -12.12
C GLU A 4 4.73 -8.31 -10.70
N ILE A 5 3.68 -7.50 -10.56
CA ILE A 5 3.10 -7.16 -9.25
C ILE A 5 2.61 -8.43 -8.53
N CYS A 6 1.98 -9.36 -9.25
CA CYS A 6 1.52 -10.61 -8.65
C CYS A 6 2.69 -11.51 -8.20
N LYS A 7 3.79 -11.56 -8.95
CA LYS A 7 5.01 -12.26 -8.51
C LYS A 7 5.55 -11.67 -7.21
N GLN A 8 5.65 -10.35 -7.10
CA GLN A 8 6.08 -9.67 -5.88
C GLN A 8 5.15 -9.98 -4.70
N PHE A 9 3.86 -10.05 -4.94
CA PHE A 9 2.89 -10.44 -3.92
C PHE A 9 3.12 -11.89 -3.42
N GLU A 10 3.35 -12.84 -4.32
CA GLU A 10 3.66 -14.23 -3.92
C GLU A 10 4.99 -14.34 -3.17
N ILE A 11 6.02 -13.59 -3.59
CA ILE A 11 7.30 -13.50 -2.89
C ILE A 11 7.09 -12.93 -1.47
N SER A 12 6.28 -11.88 -1.32
CA SER A 12 5.97 -11.30 -0.01
C SER A 12 5.31 -12.31 0.91
N LYS A 13 4.37 -13.13 0.43
CA LYS A 13 3.75 -14.19 1.25
C LYS A 13 4.76 -15.24 1.72
N GLN A 14 5.70 -15.62 0.87
CA GLN A 14 6.77 -16.54 1.24
C GLN A 14 7.70 -15.93 2.30
N PHE A 15 8.01 -14.63 2.16
CA PHE A 15 8.81 -13.90 3.13
C PHE A 15 8.13 -13.83 4.50
N TRP A 16 6.83 -13.54 4.56
CA TRP A 16 6.07 -13.56 5.81
C TRP A 16 6.05 -14.97 6.43
N ALA A 17 5.85 -16.00 5.64
CA ALA A 17 5.89 -17.38 6.12
C ALA A 17 7.28 -17.75 6.69
N TYR A 18 8.36 -17.29 6.07
CA TYR A 18 9.72 -17.43 6.58
C TYR A 18 9.88 -16.74 7.94
N LEU A 19 9.49 -15.47 8.08
CA LEU A 19 9.59 -14.74 9.33
C LEU A 19 8.79 -15.38 10.47
N VAL A 20 7.62 -15.93 10.17
CA VAL A 20 6.82 -16.70 11.15
C VAL A 20 7.56 -17.98 11.58
N ASN A 21 8.13 -18.73 10.62
CA ASN A 21 8.87 -19.96 10.93
C ASN A 21 10.09 -19.70 11.80
N GLU A 22 10.76 -18.55 11.60
CA GLU A 22 11.87 -18.10 12.45
C GLU A 22 11.41 -17.50 13.80
N ASN A 23 10.12 -17.50 14.09
CA ASN A 23 9.50 -16.88 15.29
C ASN A 23 9.81 -15.38 15.42
N LEU A 24 9.99 -14.68 14.32
CA LEU A 24 10.28 -13.25 14.28
C LEU A 24 9.00 -12.41 14.27
N ILE A 25 7.93 -12.87 13.63
CA ILE A 25 6.62 -12.21 13.62
C ILE A 25 5.52 -13.19 14.03
N GLU A 26 4.38 -12.65 14.42
CA GLU A 26 3.17 -13.41 14.69
C GLU A 26 2.55 -13.96 13.39
N ASP A 27 1.51 -14.79 13.55
CA ASP A 27 0.74 -15.32 12.42
C ASP A 27 0.28 -14.17 11.47
N PRO A 28 0.41 -14.33 10.16
CA PRO A 28 0.02 -13.30 9.18
C PRO A 28 -1.42 -12.82 9.29
N SER A 29 -2.34 -13.60 9.87
CA SER A 29 -3.73 -13.19 10.13
C SER A 29 -3.85 -11.96 11.04
N THR A 30 -2.81 -11.64 11.80
CA THR A 30 -2.74 -10.43 12.64
C THR A 30 -2.59 -9.14 11.85
N PHE A 31 -2.16 -9.22 10.59
CA PHE A 31 -1.98 -8.06 9.71
C PHE A 31 -2.45 -8.25 8.26
N ILE A 32 -2.78 -9.48 7.84
CA ILE A 32 -3.33 -9.77 6.50
C ILE A 32 -4.73 -10.35 6.65
N THR A 33 -5.72 -9.71 6.02
CA THR A 33 -7.10 -10.20 5.96
C THR A 33 -7.48 -10.48 4.51
N LYS A 34 -8.14 -11.61 4.26
CA LYS A 34 -8.66 -11.94 2.93
C LYS A 34 -9.75 -10.94 2.56
N CYS A 35 -9.59 -10.29 1.41
CA CYS A 35 -10.55 -9.34 0.88
C CYS A 35 -10.62 -9.48 -0.66
N PRO A 36 -11.71 -10.00 -1.23
CA PRO A 36 -11.84 -10.13 -2.67
C PRO A 36 -11.66 -8.80 -3.39
N HIS A 37 -10.87 -8.83 -4.47
CA HIS A 37 -10.60 -7.66 -5.29
C HIS A 37 -11.48 -7.64 -6.51
N HIS A 38 -12.16 -6.53 -6.74
CA HIS A 38 -13.04 -6.32 -7.87
C HIS A 38 -12.59 -5.13 -8.71
N SER A 39 -12.79 -5.22 -10.02
CA SER A 39 -12.82 -4.05 -10.90
C SER A 39 -14.25 -3.86 -11.36
N PHE A 40 -14.77 -2.63 -11.24
CA PHE A 40 -16.12 -2.28 -11.68
C PHE A 40 -16.04 -1.12 -12.68
N VAL A 41 -16.73 -1.22 -13.79
CA VAL A 41 -16.71 -0.21 -14.84
C VAL A 41 -18.09 0.09 -15.39
N THR A 42 -18.26 1.30 -15.91
CA THR A 42 -19.47 1.79 -16.55
C THR A 42 -19.19 2.25 -17.99
N GLY A 43 -20.18 2.13 -18.85
CA GLY A 43 -20.12 2.56 -20.23
C GLY A 43 -19.49 1.53 -21.21
N LYS A 44 -19.95 1.55 -22.45
CA LYS A 44 -19.60 0.53 -23.48
C LYS A 44 -18.08 0.38 -23.68
N LYS A 45 -17.35 1.50 -23.74
CA LYS A 45 -15.89 1.50 -23.96
C LYS A 45 -15.15 0.80 -22.80
N ASN A 46 -15.49 1.14 -21.57
CA ASN A 46 -14.85 0.59 -20.38
C ASN A 46 -15.23 -0.89 -20.17
N VAL A 47 -16.47 -1.27 -20.47
CA VAL A 47 -16.91 -2.67 -20.45
C VAL A 47 -16.10 -3.51 -21.43
N LEU A 48 -15.92 -3.04 -22.67
CA LEU A 48 -15.10 -3.74 -23.66
C LEU A 48 -13.62 -3.83 -23.21
N TYR A 49 -13.07 -2.76 -22.63
CA TYR A 49 -11.71 -2.77 -22.08
C TYR A 49 -11.56 -3.81 -20.97
N LEU A 50 -12.49 -3.85 -20.00
CA LEU A 50 -12.43 -4.80 -18.89
C LEU A 50 -12.58 -6.26 -19.37
N GLU A 51 -13.43 -6.50 -20.36
CA GLU A 51 -13.60 -7.82 -20.98
C GLU A 51 -12.32 -8.30 -21.67
N ASN A 52 -11.67 -7.43 -22.46
CA ASN A 52 -10.41 -7.76 -23.13
C ASN A 52 -9.28 -8.00 -22.11
N ARG A 53 -9.22 -7.17 -21.07
CA ARG A 53 -8.28 -7.36 -19.95
C ARG A 53 -8.52 -8.70 -19.24
N PHE A 54 -9.76 -9.05 -18.96
CA PHE A 54 -10.12 -10.34 -18.36
C PHE A 54 -9.62 -11.51 -19.23
N LYS A 55 -9.90 -11.50 -20.54
CA LYS A 55 -9.48 -12.55 -21.47
C LYS A 55 -7.95 -12.71 -21.47
N ALA A 56 -7.22 -11.62 -21.55
CA ALA A 56 -5.75 -11.63 -21.54
C ALA A 56 -5.16 -12.11 -20.20
N MET A 57 -5.79 -11.77 -19.07
CA MET A 57 -5.30 -12.18 -17.76
C MET A 57 -5.60 -13.64 -17.46
N LYS A 58 -6.78 -14.14 -17.84
CA LYS A 58 -7.23 -15.50 -17.55
C LYS A 58 -6.30 -16.58 -18.12
N GLU A 59 -5.57 -16.28 -19.18
CA GLU A 59 -4.58 -17.19 -19.79
C GLU A 59 -3.37 -17.44 -18.90
N HIS A 60 -3.17 -16.62 -17.84
CA HIS A 60 -2.04 -16.75 -16.96
C HIS A 60 -2.46 -17.43 -15.64
N PHE A 61 -1.71 -18.44 -15.21
CA PHE A 61 -2.02 -19.27 -14.04
C PHE A 61 -2.27 -18.49 -12.73
N MET A 62 -1.68 -17.30 -12.59
CA MET A 62 -1.90 -16.43 -11.40
C MET A 62 -3.31 -15.82 -11.37
N PHE A 63 -4.03 -15.84 -12.49
CA PHE A 63 -5.37 -15.29 -12.65
C PHE A 63 -6.39 -16.34 -13.09
N ASP A 64 -6.09 -17.62 -12.94
CA ASP A 64 -6.95 -18.75 -13.32
C ASP A 64 -8.34 -18.69 -12.68
N SER A 65 -8.42 -18.15 -11.46
CA SER A 65 -9.66 -17.97 -10.70
C SER A 65 -10.39 -16.65 -10.95
N ILE A 66 -9.89 -15.81 -11.89
CA ILE A 66 -10.57 -14.55 -12.21
C ILE A 66 -11.93 -14.80 -12.82
N GLN A 67 -12.92 -14.07 -12.36
CA GLN A 67 -14.30 -14.09 -12.85
C GLN A 67 -14.62 -12.76 -13.53
N PHE A 68 -15.54 -12.81 -14.50
CA PHE A 68 -16.04 -11.62 -15.19
C PHE A 68 -17.54 -11.75 -15.39
N THR A 69 -18.26 -10.64 -15.20
CA THR A 69 -19.71 -10.61 -15.43
C THR A 69 -20.18 -9.24 -15.93
N LYS A 70 -21.28 -9.27 -16.69
CA LYS A 70 -22.11 -8.11 -17.06
C LYS A 70 -23.49 -8.17 -16.38
N GLU A 71 -23.74 -9.20 -15.59
CA GLU A 71 -25.01 -9.46 -14.96
C GLU A 71 -25.17 -8.67 -13.67
N PHE A 72 -26.21 -7.82 -13.61
CA PHE A 72 -26.50 -6.96 -12.47
C PHE A 72 -26.66 -7.75 -11.16
N GLU A 73 -27.38 -8.87 -11.19
CA GLU A 73 -27.67 -9.66 -9.99
C GLU A 73 -26.41 -10.36 -9.42
N ILE A 74 -25.48 -10.76 -10.27
CA ILE A 74 -24.19 -11.31 -9.83
C ILE A 74 -23.35 -10.21 -9.17
N MET A 75 -23.23 -9.04 -9.79
CA MET A 75 -22.52 -7.91 -9.22
C MET A 75 -23.14 -7.46 -7.89
N LYS A 76 -24.46 -7.49 -7.77
CA LYS A 76 -25.18 -7.17 -6.53
C LYS A 76 -24.83 -8.13 -5.38
N GLN A 77 -24.54 -9.40 -5.68
CA GLN A 77 -24.04 -10.34 -4.66
C GLN A 77 -22.59 -10.04 -4.24
N TRP A 78 -21.76 -9.54 -5.16
CA TRP A 78 -20.37 -9.25 -4.89
C TRP A 78 -20.17 -7.96 -4.07
N PHE A 79 -20.91 -6.90 -4.43
CA PHE A 79 -20.78 -5.56 -3.82
C PHE A 79 -22.12 -4.78 -3.87
N PRO A 80 -23.09 -5.14 -3.03
CA PRO A 80 -24.44 -4.62 -3.09
C PRO A 80 -24.55 -3.10 -3.00
N LEU A 81 -23.69 -2.45 -2.22
CA LEU A 81 -23.75 -1.00 -1.99
C LEU A 81 -23.45 -0.19 -3.26
N ILE A 82 -22.57 -0.67 -4.14
CA ILE A 82 -22.21 0.02 -5.38
C ILE A 82 -23.37 -0.02 -6.39
N LEU A 83 -24.20 -1.06 -6.31
CA LEU A 83 -25.36 -1.24 -7.18
C LEU A 83 -26.64 -0.58 -6.65
N GLN A 84 -26.61 -0.08 -5.42
CA GLN A 84 -27.76 0.58 -4.82
C GLN A 84 -28.12 1.86 -5.58
N GLY A 85 -29.36 1.97 -6.02
CA GLY A 85 -29.86 3.12 -6.78
C GLY A 85 -29.48 3.14 -8.28
N ARG A 86 -28.76 2.11 -8.80
CA ARG A 86 -28.46 2.02 -10.23
C ARG A 86 -29.57 1.35 -11.02
N ASP A 87 -29.74 1.75 -12.28
CA ASP A 87 -30.66 1.10 -13.20
C ASP A 87 -30.05 -0.24 -13.68
N LYS A 88 -30.89 -1.29 -13.71
CA LYS A 88 -30.51 -2.60 -14.26
C LYS A 88 -30.16 -2.55 -15.76
N LYS A 89 -30.56 -1.50 -16.46
CA LYS A 89 -30.23 -1.25 -17.87
C LYS A 89 -28.89 -0.55 -18.08
N ASP A 90 -28.23 -0.13 -17.01
CA ASP A 90 -26.90 0.48 -17.10
C ASP A 90 -25.92 -0.48 -17.79
N VAL A 91 -25.10 0.08 -18.68
CA VAL A 91 -24.02 -0.68 -19.32
C VAL A 91 -22.86 -0.78 -18.35
N ILE A 92 -22.79 -1.87 -17.60
CA ILE A 92 -21.82 -2.11 -16.54
C ILE A 92 -21.17 -3.49 -16.70
N ALA A 93 -19.98 -3.64 -16.12
CA ALA A 93 -19.31 -4.92 -15.98
C ALA A 93 -18.40 -4.92 -14.76
N ALA A 94 -18.11 -6.11 -14.24
CA ALA A 94 -17.15 -6.31 -13.19
C ALA A 94 -16.28 -7.54 -13.42
N SER A 95 -15.08 -7.50 -12.87
CA SER A 95 -14.24 -8.68 -12.66
C SER A 95 -13.94 -8.86 -11.18
N ARG A 96 -13.72 -10.11 -10.77
CA ARG A 96 -13.45 -10.50 -9.38
C ARG A 96 -12.29 -11.47 -9.30
N ILE A 97 -11.46 -11.33 -8.28
CA ILE A 97 -10.48 -12.32 -7.89
C ILE A 97 -10.50 -12.50 -6.37
N ASP A 98 -10.64 -13.74 -5.90
CA ASP A 98 -10.80 -14.06 -4.48
C ASP A 98 -9.49 -14.04 -3.70
N ARG A 99 -8.35 -14.02 -4.38
CA ARG A 99 -7.01 -13.98 -3.77
C ARG A 99 -6.61 -12.61 -3.24
N GLY A 100 -7.48 -11.59 -3.35
CA GLY A 100 -7.24 -10.26 -2.81
C GLY A 100 -7.06 -10.28 -1.30
N THR A 101 -6.23 -9.37 -0.81
CA THR A 101 -5.99 -9.20 0.63
C THR A 101 -6.01 -7.73 1.01
N GLU A 102 -6.30 -7.49 2.26
CA GLU A 102 -6.13 -6.21 2.94
C GLU A 102 -5.01 -6.36 3.96
N MET A 103 -4.17 -5.32 4.10
CA MET A 103 -3.02 -5.36 4.97
C MET A 103 -3.07 -4.25 6.01
N ASN A 104 -2.95 -4.63 7.27
CA ASN A 104 -2.77 -3.70 8.37
C ASN A 104 -1.27 -3.41 8.54
N PHE A 105 -0.80 -2.39 7.81
CA PHE A 105 0.61 -1.97 7.87
C PHE A 105 1.03 -1.51 9.27
N GLY A 106 0.12 -0.93 10.07
CA GLY A 106 0.41 -0.52 11.43
C GLY A 106 0.76 -1.71 12.34
N SER A 107 -0.01 -2.81 12.24
CA SER A 107 0.28 -4.05 12.97
C SER A 107 1.61 -4.65 12.53
N LEU A 108 1.84 -4.81 11.23
CA LEU A 108 3.10 -5.33 10.70
C LEU A 108 4.30 -4.48 11.13
N THR A 109 4.21 -3.16 11.02
CA THR A 109 5.29 -2.24 11.40
C THR A 109 5.66 -2.39 12.88
N LYS A 110 4.66 -2.49 13.77
CA LYS A 110 4.92 -2.73 15.21
C LYS A 110 5.66 -4.04 15.45
N GLN A 111 5.26 -5.11 14.79
CA GLN A 111 5.93 -6.41 14.92
C GLN A 111 7.38 -6.34 14.44
N LEU A 112 7.64 -5.71 13.29
CA LEU A 112 8.98 -5.55 12.76
C LEU A 112 9.89 -4.72 13.69
N TYR A 113 9.39 -3.63 14.25
CA TYR A 113 10.16 -2.86 15.23
C TYR A 113 10.41 -3.62 16.52
N ASN A 114 9.43 -4.38 17.01
CA ASN A 114 9.63 -5.25 18.19
C ASN A 114 10.75 -6.29 17.96
N ILE A 115 10.86 -6.86 16.76
CA ILE A 115 11.97 -7.76 16.41
C ILE A 115 13.30 -7.02 16.50
N LEU A 116 13.40 -5.83 15.89
CA LEU A 116 14.63 -5.05 15.88
C LEU A 116 15.11 -4.74 17.29
N GLU A 117 14.22 -4.35 18.18
CA GLU A 117 14.55 -4.04 19.57
C GLU A 117 14.92 -5.29 20.39
N ASN A 118 14.11 -6.34 20.31
CA ASN A 118 14.23 -7.49 21.21
C ASN A 118 15.24 -8.55 20.72
N THR A 119 15.42 -8.68 19.39
CA THR A 119 16.29 -9.71 18.81
C THR A 119 17.65 -9.16 18.38
N TYR A 120 17.65 -7.93 17.84
CA TYR A 120 18.85 -7.34 17.24
C TYR A 120 19.42 -6.18 18.04
N ASN A 121 18.93 -5.94 19.26
CA ASN A 121 19.38 -4.87 20.16
C ASN A 121 19.40 -3.49 19.48
N THR A 122 18.45 -3.23 18.60
CA THR A 122 18.32 -1.96 17.90
C THR A 122 17.56 -0.97 18.76
N LYS A 123 18.05 0.26 18.87
CA LYS A 123 17.34 1.31 19.59
C LYS A 123 16.34 2.00 18.68
N VAL A 124 15.07 1.89 18.97
CA VAL A 124 14.00 2.65 18.30
C VAL A 124 13.66 3.88 19.12
N SER A 125 13.71 5.06 18.51
CA SER A 125 13.42 6.33 19.18
C SER A 125 12.24 7.03 18.50
N CYS A 126 11.07 6.94 19.12
CA CYS A 126 9.87 7.65 18.68
C CYS A 126 9.92 9.15 19.05
N ASN A 127 9.05 9.95 18.43
CA ASN A 127 8.96 11.40 18.62
C ASN A 127 10.30 12.13 18.37
N LYS A 128 11.10 11.59 17.46
CA LYS A 128 12.34 12.17 17.00
C LYS A 128 12.27 12.45 15.51
N GLU A 129 12.56 13.68 15.15
CA GLU A 129 12.62 14.14 13.76
C GLU A 129 14.06 14.43 13.40
N VAL A 130 14.57 13.80 12.35
CA VAL A 130 15.86 14.18 11.77
C VAL A 130 15.62 15.46 10.95
N VAL A 131 16.18 16.56 11.41
CA VAL A 131 15.98 17.88 10.79
C VAL A 131 17.13 18.28 9.88
N ASP A 132 18.30 17.65 10.07
CA ASP A 132 19.47 17.87 9.22
C ASP A 132 20.39 16.66 9.20
N VAL A 133 21.16 16.51 8.12
CA VAL A 133 22.13 15.41 7.92
C VAL A 133 23.35 15.99 7.22
N ASP A 134 24.45 16.15 7.96
CA ASP A 134 25.67 16.74 7.46
C ASP A 134 26.81 15.70 7.43
N PRO A 135 27.70 15.74 6.42
CA PRO A 135 28.94 14.99 6.48
C PRO A 135 29.83 15.55 7.63
N SER A 136 30.44 14.66 8.37
CA SER A 136 31.43 15.00 9.40
C SER A 136 32.85 14.88 8.86
N SER A 137 33.84 15.49 9.54
CA SER A 137 35.24 15.57 9.10
C SER A 137 35.95 14.21 8.94
N ASP A 138 35.42 13.12 9.48
CA ASP A 138 36.06 11.80 9.60
C ASP A 138 35.31 10.67 8.89
N GLU A 139 34.75 10.91 7.70
CA GLU A 139 33.94 9.94 6.95
C GLU A 139 32.64 9.49 7.67
N ASP A 140 32.29 10.16 8.77
CA ASP A 140 31.06 9.92 9.53
C ASP A 140 29.97 10.96 9.17
N TRP A 141 28.77 10.70 9.61
CA TRP A 141 27.62 11.60 9.46
C TRP A 141 27.23 12.20 10.80
N SER A 142 26.85 13.47 10.78
CA SER A 142 26.23 14.17 11.91
C SER A 142 24.75 14.42 11.61
N LEU A 143 23.88 13.85 12.44
CA LEU A 143 22.44 14.04 12.32
C LEU A 143 21.96 14.99 13.39
N LYS A 144 21.28 16.08 12.99
CA LYS A 144 20.57 16.94 13.92
C LYS A 144 19.17 16.36 14.14
N VAL A 145 18.87 15.96 15.36
CA VAL A 145 17.63 15.29 15.75
C VAL A 145 16.86 16.15 16.72
N ARG A 146 15.62 16.49 16.34
CA ARG A 146 14.68 17.25 17.16
C ARG A 146 13.75 16.32 17.92
N ASP A 147 13.64 16.53 19.21
CA ASP A 147 12.55 15.96 20.01
C ASP A 147 11.28 16.78 19.78
N VAL A 148 10.26 16.17 19.13
CA VAL A 148 9.03 16.88 18.74
C VAL A 148 8.12 17.24 19.93
N LEU A 149 8.33 16.63 21.11
CA LEU A 149 7.56 16.93 22.31
C LEU A 149 8.16 18.11 23.10
N THR A 150 9.49 18.19 23.13
CA THR A 150 10.20 19.21 23.92
C THR A 150 10.79 20.31 23.06
N ASN A 151 10.78 20.16 21.75
CA ASN A 151 11.41 21.04 20.76
C ASN A 151 12.92 21.27 21.00
N LYS A 152 13.60 20.28 21.60
CA LYS A 152 15.04 20.33 21.85
C LYS A 152 15.80 19.57 20.77
N ASP A 153 16.86 20.16 20.27
CA ASP A 153 17.74 19.55 19.29
C ASP A 153 18.90 18.83 20.00
N THR A 154 19.28 17.67 19.44
CA THR A 154 20.44 16.87 19.83
C THR A 154 21.19 16.44 18.59
N PHE A 155 22.47 16.08 18.71
CA PHE A 155 23.26 15.56 17.60
C PHE A 155 23.60 14.10 17.82
N VAL A 156 23.54 13.33 16.73
CA VAL A 156 23.87 11.91 16.70
C VAL A 156 24.90 11.67 15.60
N ALA A 157 26.03 11.08 15.93
CA ALA A 157 27.02 10.66 14.95
C ALA A 157 26.72 9.24 14.45
N ALA A 158 26.93 8.99 13.15
CA ALA A 158 26.72 7.69 12.53
C ALA A 158 27.70 7.47 11.38
N LYS A 159 28.24 6.24 11.26
CA LYS A 159 29.10 5.86 10.13
C LYS A 159 28.31 5.64 8.85
N HIS A 160 27.02 5.32 8.96
CA HIS A 160 26.13 5.08 7.83
C HIS A 160 24.74 5.58 8.16
N VAL A 161 24.07 6.19 7.19
CA VAL A 161 22.70 6.67 7.31
C VAL A 161 21.84 6.07 6.21
N PHE A 162 20.73 5.45 6.59
CA PHE A 162 19.71 4.98 5.66
C PHE A 162 18.46 5.86 5.78
N ILE A 163 18.10 6.57 4.71
CA ILE A 163 16.93 7.45 4.69
C ILE A 163 15.70 6.65 4.26
N GLY A 164 14.96 6.15 5.23
CA GLY A 164 13.70 5.42 5.03
C GLY A 164 12.45 6.24 5.39
N ALA A 165 12.47 7.55 5.17
CA ALA A 165 11.46 8.50 5.67
C ALA A 165 10.19 8.62 4.79
N GLY A 166 9.97 7.72 3.83
CA GLY A 166 8.79 7.76 2.96
C GLY A 166 8.67 9.10 2.23
N GLY A 167 7.57 9.81 2.42
CA GLY A 167 7.35 11.14 1.81
C GLY A 167 8.34 12.22 2.24
N GLY A 168 9.01 12.07 3.38
CA GLY A 168 10.06 12.97 3.87
C GLY A 168 11.46 12.68 3.33
N SER A 169 11.65 11.59 2.58
CA SER A 169 12.97 11.17 2.12
C SER A 169 13.63 12.18 1.19
N LEU A 170 12.87 12.77 0.26
CA LEU A 170 13.41 13.79 -0.65
C LEU A 170 13.83 15.06 0.09
N THR A 171 13.03 15.51 1.04
CA THR A 171 13.36 16.69 1.87
C THR A 171 14.63 16.49 2.67
N LEU A 172 14.88 15.28 3.17
CA LEU A 172 16.14 14.96 3.83
C LEU A 172 17.29 14.85 2.83
N LEU A 173 17.07 14.23 1.68
CA LEU A 173 18.07 14.09 0.63
C LEU A 173 18.53 15.46 0.09
N GLU A 174 17.62 16.42 -0.05
CA GLU A 174 17.95 17.79 -0.47
C GLU A 174 18.91 18.50 0.50
N LYS A 175 18.86 18.16 1.79
CA LYS A 175 19.73 18.73 2.82
C LYS A 175 21.11 18.09 2.84
N VAL A 176 21.24 16.86 2.38
CA VAL A 176 22.53 16.16 2.32
C VAL A 176 23.38 16.74 1.20
N GLU A 177 24.61 17.13 1.51
CA GLU A 177 25.59 17.67 0.55
C GLU A 177 26.29 16.54 -0.22
N ILE A 178 25.54 15.87 -1.13
CA ILE A 178 26.06 14.86 -2.05
C ILE A 178 25.62 15.17 -3.49
N ASP A 179 26.48 14.93 -4.46
CA ASP A 179 26.21 15.22 -5.88
C ASP A 179 25.08 14.36 -6.44
N GLU A 180 24.93 13.13 -5.93
CA GLU A 180 23.94 12.14 -6.37
C GLU A 180 22.49 12.57 -6.09
N LYS A 181 22.25 13.61 -5.30
CA LYS A 181 20.90 14.17 -5.05
C LYS A 181 20.33 14.91 -6.25
N ASP A 182 21.20 15.39 -7.15
CA ASP A 182 20.80 16.23 -8.26
C ASP A 182 19.94 15.48 -9.28
N GLY A 183 18.88 16.12 -9.73
CA GLY A 183 17.91 15.54 -10.67
C GLY A 183 16.80 14.70 -10.05
N TYR A 184 16.80 14.49 -8.73
CA TYR A 184 15.69 13.84 -8.04
C TYR A 184 14.70 14.90 -7.53
N GLY A 185 13.44 14.70 -7.87
CA GLY A 185 12.34 15.54 -7.42
C GLY A 185 11.09 14.72 -7.13
N GLY A 186 10.21 15.24 -6.30
CA GLY A 186 8.94 14.63 -5.97
C GLY A 186 7.81 15.63 -6.13
N PHE A 187 6.68 15.16 -6.62
CA PHE A 187 5.44 15.92 -6.65
C PHE A 187 4.45 15.27 -5.67
N PRO A 188 4.46 15.68 -4.38
CA PRO A 188 3.58 15.10 -3.39
C PRO A 188 2.12 15.47 -3.68
N ILE A 189 1.27 14.45 -3.77
CA ILE A 189 -0.18 14.61 -3.93
C ILE A 189 -0.83 14.10 -2.66
N SER A 190 -1.57 14.94 -1.97
CA SER A 190 -2.41 14.53 -0.84
C SER A 190 -3.71 13.91 -1.34
N GLY A 191 -4.21 12.92 -0.63
CA GLY A 191 -5.53 12.34 -0.84
C GLY A 191 -6.38 12.45 0.42
N GLU A 192 -7.67 12.69 0.25
CA GLU A 192 -8.63 12.63 1.33
C GLU A 192 -9.47 11.36 1.23
N TRP A 193 -9.71 10.72 2.37
CA TRP A 193 -10.48 9.48 2.44
C TRP A 193 -11.80 9.71 3.15
N LEU A 194 -12.90 9.33 2.51
CA LEU A 194 -14.18 9.23 3.18
C LEU A 194 -14.24 7.92 3.96
N VAL A 195 -14.39 8.03 5.27
CA VAL A 195 -14.45 6.88 6.17
C VAL A 195 -15.88 6.69 6.68
N CYS A 196 -16.49 5.54 6.36
CA CYS A 196 -17.77 5.13 6.92
C CYS A 196 -17.55 4.35 8.21
N LYS A 197 -18.14 4.81 9.33
CA LYS A 197 -18.11 4.12 10.63
C LYS A 197 -19.45 3.47 10.99
N ASN A 198 -20.44 3.50 10.09
CA ASN A 198 -21.75 2.91 10.32
C ASN A 198 -21.69 1.40 10.12
N GLU A 199 -21.78 0.64 11.21
CA GLU A 199 -21.68 -0.83 11.18
C GLU A 199 -22.72 -1.49 10.28
N LYS A 200 -23.95 -0.94 10.20
CA LYS A 200 -25.00 -1.47 9.31
C LYS A 200 -24.61 -1.38 7.83
N ILE A 201 -23.82 -0.38 7.46
CA ILE A 201 -23.31 -0.21 6.10
C ILE A 201 -22.07 -1.06 5.90
N ILE A 202 -21.11 -1.02 6.84
CA ILE A 202 -19.85 -1.75 6.77
C ILE A 202 -20.11 -3.24 6.62
N ASN A 203 -21.04 -3.80 7.40
CA ASN A 203 -21.38 -5.22 7.38
C ASN A 203 -22.05 -5.71 6.08
N GLN A 204 -22.37 -4.80 5.15
CA GLN A 204 -22.90 -5.15 3.84
C GLN A 204 -21.82 -5.19 2.74
N HIS A 205 -20.56 -4.86 3.06
CA HIS A 205 -19.53 -4.70 2.04
C HIS A 205 -18.22 -5.37 2.45
N PHE A 206 -17.91 -6.50 1.81
CA PHE A 206 -16.69 -7.28 2.02
C PHE A 206 -15.90 -7.40 0.71
N ALA A 207 -15.57 -6.26 0.12
CA ALA A 207 -14.93 -6.24 -1.19
C ALA A 207 -14.06 -4.99 -1.35
N LYS A 208 -12.91 -5.14 -1.97
CA LYS A 208 -12.14 -4.04 -2.54
C LYS A 208 -12.62 -3.82 -3.97
N VAL A 209 -13.22 -2.66 -4.26
CA VAL A 209 -13.75 -2.36 -5.59
C VAL A 209 -13.06 -1.13 -6.16
N TYR A 210 -12.40 -1.32 -7.28
CA TYR A 210 -11.74 -0.25 -8.02
C TYR A 210 -12.49 0.04 -9.31
N SER A 211 -12.67 1.32 -9.60
CA SER A 211 -13.19 1.80 -10.87
C SER A 211 -12.08 2.37 -11.75
N MET A 212 -12.36 2.60 -13.00
CA MET A 212 -11.46 3.37 -13.86
C MET A 212 -11.64 4.86 -13.56
N ALA A 213 -10.52 5.58 -13.39
CA ALA A 213 -10.54 7.03 -13.37
C ALA A 213 -11.00 7.56 -14.73
N GLU A 214 -11.79 8.62 -14.74
CA GLU A 214 -12.12 9.33 -15.96
C GLU A 214 -10.88 10.05 -16.52
N ILE A 215 -10.85 10.26 -17.84
CA ILE A 215 -9.76 10.99 -18.50
C ILE A 215 -9.69 12.40 -17.90
N GLY A 216 -8.54 12.77 -17.34
CA GLY A 216 -8.34 14.05 -16.66
C GLY A 216 -8.59 14.04 -15.16
N SER A 217 -9.05 12.92 -14.58
CA SER A 217 -9.10 12.74 -13.13
C SER A 217 -7.69 12.56 -12.56
N PRO A 218 -7.44 13.00 -11.30
CA PRO A 218 -6.20 12.68 -10.61
C PRO A 218 -5.97 11.17 -10.57
N PRO A 219 -4.73 10.69 -10.60
CA PRO A 219 -4.44 9.28 -10.38
C PRO A 219 -4.92 8.86 -8.98
N MET A 220 -5.69 7.77 -8.92
CA MET A 220 -6.10 7.13 -7.66
C MET A 220 -5.13 6.03 -7.28
#